data_0dfa4574d528b681f1eded988685ced4
#
_entry.id   0dfa4574d528b681f1eded988685ced4
#
_cell.length_a   1.000
_cell.length_b   1.000
_cell.length_c   1.000
_cell.angle_alpha   90.00
_cell.angle_beta   90.00
_cell.angle_gamma   90.00
#
_symmetry.space_group_name_H-M   'P 1'
#
loop_
_entity.id
_entity.type
_entity.pdbx_description
1 polymer ?
#
loop_
_entity_poly.entity_id
_entity_poly.type
_entity_poly.pdbx_seq_one_letter_code
_entity_poly.pdbx_strand_id
1 'polypeptide(L)'
;MLYRNFATQEELDAQYDLENTVEDISLYTNLYAEESERVRAELEHRLDVPFGPTFAEHLDLYPAPRSEGPAPVLVYLHGGAWKSRTSKEFGFVARGPASRGVATVVVNYALCPEVTIDEIVSQVRAAVAWTYGNAASFSGDREHIHVARHSAGGHLTAMLLETDWEGIYGLPGDIVNGACAISGLFDLAPFPYTFLQPKLQLTWDQVLRNSPILHLPDEAPPLIVAYGEDEP
;
A
#
# COMPACT_ATOMS: atom_id res chain seq x y z
N MET A 1 17.19 -11.10 26.56
CA MET A 1 16.57 -11.18 25.23
C MET A 1 15.95 -9.84 24.93
N LEU A 2 16.20 -9.30 23.76
CA LEU A 2 15.66 -8.02 23.31
C LEU A 2 14.17 -8.14 22.95
N TYR A 3 13.84 -9.12 22.10
CA TYR A 3 12.49 -9.38 21.65
C TYR A 3 12.30 -10.88 21.32
N ARG A 4 11.31 -11.53 21.92
CA ARG A 4 11.05 -12.98 21.76
C ARG A 4 12.34 -13.81 21.83
N ASN A 5 12.74 -14.48 20.73
CA ASN A 5 13.93 -15.33 20.65
C ASN A 5 15.21 -14.56 20.25
N PHE A 6 15.12 -13.28 19.93
CA PHE A 6 16.25 -12.46 19.51
C PHE A 6 16.93 -11.83 20.74
N ALA A 7 18.25 -12.04 20.87
CA ALA A 7 19.02 -11.54 22.00
C ALA A 7 19.57 -10.13 21.76
N THR A 8 19.88 -9.79 20.50
CA THR A 8 20.46 -8.51 20.10
C THR A 8 19.62 -7.82 19.03
N GLN A 9 19.89 -6.53 18.83
CA GLN A 9 19.26 -5.76 17.77
C GLN A 9 19.69 -6.25 16.39
N GLU A 10 20.95 -6.60 16.21
CA GLU A 10 21.50 -7.10 14.95
C GLU A 10 20.79 -8.38 14.48
N GLU A 11 20.50 -9.30 15.43
CA GLU A 11 19.74 -10.52 15.12
C GLU A 11 18.32 -10.20 14.65
N LEU A 12 17.69 -9.21 15.28
CA LEU A 12 16.33 -8.79 14.91
C LEU A 12 16.33 -7.97 13.61
N ASP A 13 17.30 -7.08 13.43
CA ASP A 13 17.43 -6.25 12.22
C ASP A 13 17.60 -7.10 10.98
N ALA A 14 18.33 -8.22 11.07
CA ALA A 14 18.52 -9.17 9.96
C ALA A 14 17.17 -9.75 9.43
N GLN A 15 16.10 -9.74 10.25
CA GLN A 15 14.77 -10.18 9.83
C GLN A 15 14.00 -9.11 9.03
N TYR A 16 14.46 -7.85 9.03
CA TYR A 16 13.75 -6.72 8.43
C TYR A 16 14.58 -5.93 7.43
N ASP A 17 15.89 -6.18 7.36
CA ASP A 17 16.81 -5.51 6.45
C ASP A 17 16.90 -6.25 5.10
N LEU A 18 15.75 -6.32 4.42
CA LEU A 18 15.62 -7.07 3.17
C LEU A 18 16.42 -6.46 2.02
N GLU A 19 16.72 -5.16 2.06
CA GLU A 19 17.53 -4.51 1.03
C GLU A 19 18.95 -5.05 0.99
N ASN A 20 19.48 -5.51 2.13
CA ASN A 20 20.79 -6.12 2.25
C ASN A 20 20.80 -7.65 1.94
N THR A 21 19.64 -8.26 1.67
CA THR A 21 19.58 -9.68 1.25
C THR A 21 19.82 -9.86 -0.25
N VAL A 22 19.81 -8.77 -1.02
CA VAL A 22 20.07 -8.77 -2.47
C VAL A 22 21.42 -8.13 -2.76
N GLU A 23 22.13 -8.63 -3.80
CA GLU A 23 23.46 -8.16 -4.15
C GLU A 23 23.51 -6.67 -4.50
N ASP A 24 22.49 -6.17 -5.24
CA ASP A 24 22.38 -4.78 -5.62
C ASP A 24 20.90 -4.38 -5.76
N ILE A 25 20.37 -3.73 -4.75
CA ILE A 25 18.98 -3.21 -4.75
C ILE A 25 18.73 -2.15 -5.82
N SER A 26 19.79 -1.45 -6.26
CA SER A 26 19.65 -0.40 -7.27
C SER A 26 19.21 -0.93 -8.63
N LEU A 27 19.52 -2.17 -8.96
CA LEU A 27 19.05 -2.83 -10.19
C LEU A 27 17.53 -2.87 -10.25
N TYR A 28 16.90 -3.24 -9.14
CA TYR A 28 15.43 -3.33 -9.05
C TYR A 28 14.78 -1.94 -9.01
N THR A 29 15.36 -1.01 -8.26
CA THR A 29 14.79 0.34 -8.15
C THR A 29 14.90 1.13 -9.46
N ASN A 30 16.00 0.96 -10.18
CA ASN A 30 16.16 1.53 -11.52
C ASN A 30 15.17 0.90 -12.51
N LEU A 31 15.01 -0.43 -12.47
CA LEU A 31 14.03 -1.13 -13.28
C LEU A 31 12.60 -0.61 -13.04
N TYR A 32 12.22 -0.40 -11.78
CA TYR A 32 10.89 0.13 -11.45
C TYR A 32 10.69 1.54 -12.04
N ALA A 33 11.70 2.41 -11.92
CA ALA A 33 11.64 3.75 -12.49
C ALA A 33 11.54 3.70 -14.01
N GLU A 34 12.42 2.94 -14.69
CA GLU A 34 12.43 2.81 -16.15
C GLU A 34 11.13 2.22 -16.69
N GLU A 35 10.63 1.13 -16.08
CA GLU A 35 9.37 0.52 -16.51
C GLU A 35 8.17 1.44 -16.26
N SER A 36 8.21 2.24 -15.18
CA SER A 36 7.16 3.23 -14.92
C SER A 36 7.15 4.34 -15.98
N GLU A 37 8.33 4.80 -16.42
CA GLU A 37 8.42 5.75 -17.55
C GLU A 37 7.88 5.15 -18.86
N ARG A 38 8.21 3.89 -19.15
CA ARG A 38 7.68 3.17 -20.32
C ARG A 38 6.17 3.08 -20.27
N VAL A 39 5.59 2.70 -19.12
CA VAL A 39 4.14 2.63 -18.96
C VAL A 39 3.48 3.98 -19.13
N ARG A 40 4.07 5.06 -18.62
CA ARG A 40 3.58 6.43 -18.86
C ARG A 40 3.62 6.82 -20.35
N ALA A 41 4.59 6.32 -21.09
CA ALA A 41 4.62 6.56 -22.55
C ALA A 41 3.59 5.71 -23.33
N GLU A 42 3.17 4.56 -22.78
CA GLU A 42 2.29 3.58 -23.44
C GLU A 42 0.80 3.75 -23.09
N LEU A 43 0.50 4.12 -21.85
CA LEU A 43 -0.87 4.15 -21.31
C LEU A 43 -1.37 5.58 -21.11
N GLU A 44 -2.67 5.79 -21.34
CA GLU A 44 -3.34 7.01 -20.85
C GLU A 44 -3.18 7.11 -19.33
N HIS A 45 -2.86 8.30 -18.84
CA HIS A 45 -2.67 8.52 -17.41
C HIS A 45 -2.99 9.96 -17.01
N ARG A 46 -3.25 10.16 -15.72
CA ARG A 46 -3.30 11.48 -15.07
C ARG A 46 -2.45 11.37 -13.81
N LEU A 47 -1.40 12.18 -13.74
CA LEU A 47 -0.49 12.18 -12.60
C LEU A 47 -0.89 13.26 -11.60
N ASP A 48 -0.48 13.04 -10.33
CA ASP A 48 -0.61 14.00 -9.23
C ASP A 48 -2.05 14.47 -8.98
N VAL A 49 -3.03 13.58 -9.16
CA VAL A 49 -4.43 13.87 -8.87
C VAL A 49 -4.62 13.96 -7.36
N PRO A 50 -4.98 15.14 -6.79
CA PRO A 50 -5.09 15.29 -5.35
C PRO A 50 -6.32 14.56 -4.81
N PHE A 51 -6.16 13.87 -3.68
CA PHE A 51 -7.26 13.25 -2.94
C PHE A 51 -7.41 13.82 -1.51
N GLY A 52 -6.47 14.61 -1.05
CA GLY A 52 -6.45 15.21 0.28
C GLY A 52 -5.75 16.58 0.29
N PRO A 53 -5.63 17.21 1.48
CA PRO A 53 -5.18 18.60 1.59
C PRO A 53 -3.66 18.80 1.54
N THR A 54 -2.86 17.75 1.71
CA THR A 54 -1.40 17.88 1.73
C THR A 54 -0.79 17.55 0.37
N PHE A 55 0.44 18.00 0.14
CA PHE A 55 1.15 17.71 -1.10
C PHE A 55 1.38 16.21 -1.32
N ALA A 56 1.54 15.42 -0.26
CA ALA A 56 1.73 13.97 -0.35
C ALA A 56 0.44 13.21 -0.70
N GLU A 57 -0.73 13.81 -0.48
CA GLU A 57 -2.03 13.19 -0.72
C GLU A 57 -2.47 13.34 -2.18
N HIS A 58 -1.73 12.68 -3.06
CA HIS A 58 -2.06 12.58 -4.49
C HIS A 58 -1.95 11.13 -4.98
N LEU A 59 -2.52 10.87 -6.14
CA LEU A 59 -2.48 9.57 -6.78
C LEU A 59 -2.26 9.71 -8.28
N ASP A 60 -1.71 8.65 -8.90
CA ASP A 60 -1.57 8.56 -10.34
C ASP A 60 -2.63 7.60 -10.88
N LEU A 61 -3.43 8.09 -11.81
CA LEU A 61 -4.52 7.34 -12.45
C LEU A 61 -4.08 6.79 -13.79
N TYR A 62 -4.36 5.52 -14.01
CA TYR A 62 -4.25 4.83 -15.29
C TYR A 62 -5.62 4.25 -15.64
N PRO A 63 -6.46 4.98 -16.42
CA PRO A 63 -7.77 4.49 -16.84
C PRO A 63 -7.66 3.18 -17.58
N ALA A 64 -8.68 2.33 -17.48
CA ALA A 64 -8.73 1.13 -18.30
C ALA A 64 -8.79 1.52 -19.79
N PRO A 65 -8.11 0.77 -20.66
CA PRO A 65 -8.37 0.88 -22.09
C PRO A 65 -9.86 0.67 -22.35
N ARG A 66 -10.41 1.29 -23.40
CA ARG A 66 -11.85 1.34 -23.72
C ARG A 66 -12.54 0.01 -23.44
N SER A 67 -13.48 0.01 -22.50
CA SER A 67 -14.36 -1.09 -22.15
C SER A 67 -15.80 -0.74 -22.54
N GLU A 68 -16.67 -1.74 -22.73
CA GLU A 68 -18.10 -1.53 -23.00
C GLU A 68 -18.90 -1.04 -21.77
N GLY A 69 -18.22 -0.87 -20.61
CA GLY A 69 -18.84 -0.44 -19.35
C GLY A 69 -17.79 0.04 -18.34
N PRO A 70 -18.20 0.33 -17.10
CA PRO A 70 -17.27 0.68 -16.01
C PRO A 70 -16.26 -0.45 -15.78
N ALA A 71 -15.00 -0.09 -15.57
CA ALA A 71 -13.90 -1.03 -15.41
C ALA A 71 -13.63 -1.31 -13.93
N PRO A 72 -13.31 -2.55 -13.53
CA PRO A 72 -12.78 -2.81 -12.19
C PRO A 72 -11.58 -1.92 -11.90
N VAL A 73 -11.38 -1.57 -10.62
CA VAL A 73 -10.32 -0.67 -10.19
C VAL A 73 -9.35 -1.41 -9.29
N LEU A 74 -8.07 -1.32 -9.60
CA LEU A 74 -6.99 -1.73 -8.73
C LEU A 74 -6.39 -0.51 -8.04
N VAL A 75 -6.49 -0.43 -6.73
CA VAL A 75 -5.78 0.55 -5.91
C VAL A 75 -4.45 -0.07 -5.47
N TYR A 76 -3.36 0.57 -5.84
CA TYR A 76 -2.02 0.14 -5.52
C TYR A 76 -1.35 1.11 -4.55
N LEU A 77 -0.90 0.61 -3.39
CA LEU A 77 -0.22 1.40 -2.36
C LEU A 77 1.27 1.01 -2.34
N HIS A 78 2.26 1.84 -2.51
CA HIS A 78 3.68 1.46 -2.61
C HIS A 78 4.29 0.97 -1.29
N GLY A 79 5.35 0.17 -1.33
CA GLY A 79 6.18 -0.23 -0.18
C GLY A 79 7.20 0.85 0.18
N GLY A 80 8.21 0.46 0.96
CA GLY A 80 9.29 1.35 1.36
C GLY A 80 9.36 1.58 2.87
N ALA A 81 8.92 0.59 3.66
CA ALA A 81 8.98 0.60 5.13
C ALA A 81 8.40 1.90 5.73
N TRP A 82 7.33 2.46 5.15
CA TRP A 82 6.67 3.72 5.52
C TRP A 82 7.59 4.96 5.53
N LYS A 83 8.84 4.85 5.10
CA LYS A 83 9.88 5.89 5.19
C LYS A 83 10.51 6.29 3.86
N SER A 84 10.14 5.63 2.77
CA SER A 84 10.75 5.85 1.45
C SER A 84 9.81 5.50 0.30
N ARG A 85 10.20 5.87 -0.91
CA ARG A 85 9.48 5.67 -2.16
C ARG A 85 8.32 6.65 -2.37
N THR A 86 7.83 6.65 -3.60
CA THR A 86 6.68 7.45 -4.04
C THR A 86 5.89 6.70 -5.10
N SER A 87 4.68 7.14 -5.43
CA SER A 87 3.86 6.58 -6.51
C SER A 87 4.59 6.58 -7.86
N LYS A 88 5.53 7.50 -8.07
CA LYS A 88 6.23 7.69 -9.37
C LYS A 88 7.06 6.47 -9.78
N GLU A 89 7.55 5.71 -8.80
CA GLU A 89 8.36 4.50 -9.03
C GLU A 89 7.48 3.28 -9.37
N PHE A 90 6.15 3.38 -9.23
CA PHE A 90 5.25 2.22 -9.32
C PHE A 90 4.22 2.31 -10.44
N GLY A 91 4.34 3.25 -11.37
CA GLY A 91 3.47 3.32 -12.55
C GLY A 91 3.46 2.03 -13.38
N PHE A 92 4.56 1.26 -13.35
CA PHE A 92 4.69 0.01 -14.09
C PHE A 92 3.65 -1.04 -13.72
N VAL A 93 3.11 -0.99 -12.49
CA VAL A 93 2.08 -1.95 -12.03
C VAL A 93 0.78 -1.85 -12.83
N ALA A 94 0.54 -0.73 -13.51
CA ALA A 94 -0.67 -0.53 -14.32
C ALA A 94 -0.69 -1.35 -15.62
N ARG A 95 0.47 -1.78 -16.14
CA ARG A 95 0.55 -2.51 -17.43
C ARG A 95 -0.26 -3.80 -17.43
N GLY A 96 -0.08 -4.63 -16.40
CA GLY A 96 -0.80 -5.89 -16.27
C GLY A 96 -2.32 -5.72 -16.20
N PRO A 97 -2.84 -4.93 -15.25
CA PRO A 97 -4.27 -4.61 -15.14
C PRO A 97 -4.85 -4.01 -16.41
N ALA A 98 -4.18 -3.02 -17.02
CA ALA A 98 -4.63 -2.39 -18.26
C ALA A 98 -4.85 -3.41 -19.39
N SER A 99 -3.96 -4.40 -19.53
CA SER A 99 -4.11 -5.47 -20.52
C SER A 99 -5.35 -6.36 -20.30
N ARG A 100 -5.98 -6.25 -19.14
CA ARG A 100 -7.19 -6.99 -18.74
C ARG A 100 -8.41 -6.09 -18.59
N GLY A 101 -8.32 -4.82 -19.01
CA GLY A 101 -9.43 -3.86 -18.89
C GLY A 101 -9.69 -3.38 -17.47
N VAL A 102 -8.66 -3.36 -16.61
CA VAL A 102 -8.73 -2.88 -15.23
C VAL A 102 -8.06 -1.52 -15.13
N ALA A 103 -8.74 -0.54 -14.54
CA ALA A 103 -8.14 0.75 -14.20
C ALA A 103 -7.20 0.61 -12.99
N THR A 104 -6.12 1.39 -12.94
CA THR A 104 -5.18 1.36 -11.81
C THR A 104 -5.04 2.74 -11.20
N VAL A 105 -5.07 2.80 -9.88
CA VAL A 105 -4.85 3.97 -9.04
C VAL A 105 -3.60 3.71 -8.22
N VAL A 106 -2.50 4.42 -8.49
CA VAL A 106 -1.26 4.30 -7.72
C VAL A 106 -1.21 5.42 -6.69
N VAL A 107 -1.40 5.09 -5.44
CA VAL A 107 -1.53 6.06 -4.35
C VAL A 107 -0.16 6.48 -3.84
N ASN A 108 0.04 7.78 -3.68
CA ASN A 108 1.11 8.35 -2.88
C ASN A 108 0.60 8.71 -1.47
N TYR A 109 1.49 8.72 -0.50
CA TYR A 109 1.19 9.10 0.88
C TYR A 109 2.45 9.68 1.53
N ALA A 110 2.28 10.44 2.63
CA ALA A 110 3.38 11.00 3.39
C ALA A 110 4.19 9.90 4.10
N LEU A 111 5.43 10.20 4.47
CA LEU A 111 6.39 9.23 4.99
C LEU A 111 6.82 9.58 6.41
N CYS A 112 7.19 8.55 7.18
CA CYS A 112 7.88 8.73 8.46
C CYS A 112 9.31 9.28 8.22
N PRO A 113 9.83 10.15 9.09
CA PRO A 113 9.24 10.63 10.35
C PRO A 113 8.40 11.92 10.22
N GLU A 114 8.14 12.42 9.00
CA GLU A 114 7.37 13.65 8.79
C GLU A 114 5.94 13.50 9.30
N VAL A 115 5.39 12.28 9.18
CA VAL A 115 4.10 11.89 9.73
C VAL A 115 4.22 10.56 10.49
N THR A 116 3.20 10.21 11.24
CA THR A 116 3.10 8.91 11.93
C THR A 116 2.49 7.84 11.04
N ILE A 117 2.62 6.56 11.42
CA ILE A 117 1.91 5.47 10.72
C ILE A 117 0.38 5.65 10.80
N ASP A 118 -0.15 6.18 11.90
CA ASP A 118 -1.58 6.54 12.01
C ASP A 118 -2.02 7.50 10.90
N GLU A 119 -1.21 8.51 10.63
CA GLU A 119 -1.48 9.49 9.58
C GLU A 119 -1.40 8.84 8.20
N ILE A 120 -0.40 7.99 7.95
CA ILE A 120 -0.29 7.23 6.70
C ILE A 120 -1.54 6.37 6.48
N VAL A 121 -1.99 5.65 7.52
CA VAL A 121 -3.21 4.83 7.47
C VAL A 121 -4.44 5.70 7.16
N SER A 122 -4.55 6.88 7.78
CA SER A 122 -5.63 7.83 7.49
C SER A 122 -5.60 8.29 6.03
N GLN A 123 -4.42 8.64 5.50
CA GLN A 123 -4.26 9.08 4.11
C GLN A 123 -4.63 7.98 3.11
N VAL A 124 -4.22 6.73 3.33
CA VAL A 124 -4.58 5.65 2.40
C VAL A 124 -6.07 5.29 2.48
N ARG A 125 -6.71 5.41 3.65
CA ARG A 125 -8.17 5.33 3.78
C ARG A 125 -8.87 6.41 2.97
N ALA A 126 -8.40 7.65 3.07
CA ALA A 126 -8.91 8.78 2.30
C ALA A 126 -8.74 8.55 0.78
N ALA A 127 -7.62 7.97 0.33
CA ALA A 127 -7.40 7.64 -1.08
C ALA A 127 -8.39 6.60 -1.61
N VAL A 128 -8.71 5.57 -0.82
CA VAL A 128 -9.73 4.56 -1.19
C VAL A 128 -11.12 5.17 -1.20
N ALA A 129 -11.48 5.97 -0.19
CA ALA A 129 -12.75 6.71 -0.15
C ALA A 129 -12.88 7.66 -1.35
N TRP A 130 -11.82 8.38 -1.70
CA TRP A 130 -11.78 9.23 -2.89
C TRP A 130 -11.97 8.41 -4.17
N THR A 131 -11.30 7.27 -4.28
CA THR A 131 -11.42 6.36 -5.44
C THR A 131 -12.86 5.89 -5.61
N TYR A 132 -13.51 5.47 -4.54
CA TYR A 132 -14.93 5.08 -4.53
C TYR A 132 -15.83 6.22 -5.02
N GLY A 133 -15.65 7.41 -4.47
CA GLY A 133 -16.47 8.58 -4.82
C GLY A 133 -16.25 9.12 -6.24
N ASN A 134 -15.05 8.88 -6.82
CA ASN A 134 -14.64 9.47 -8.10
C ASN A 134 -14.48 8.43 -9.23
N ALA A 135 -14.76 7.15 -8.99
CA ALA A 135 -14.55 6.06 -9.97
C ALA A 135 -15.12 6.39 -11.35
N ALA A 136 -16.34 6.92 -11.42
CA ALA A 136 -17.00 7.29 -12.67
C ALA A 136 -16.21 8.33 -13.49
N SER A 137 -15.37 9.19 -12.86
CA SER A 137 -14.59 10.22 -13.55
C SER A 137 -13.48 9.67 -14.44
N PHE A 138 -13.12 8.41 -14.26
CA PHE A 138 -12.12 7.68 -15.05
C PHE A 138 -12.66 6.33 -15.57
N SER A 139 -13.99 6.23 -15.72
CA SER A 139 -14.71 5.04 -16.18
C SER A 139 -14.48 3.81 -15.29
N GLY A 140 -14.12 4.00 -14.03
CA GLY A 140 -13.99 2.95 -13.04
C GLY A 140 -15.33 2.52 -12.45
N ASP A 141 -15.40 1.26 -12.02
CA ASP A 141 -16.53 0.69 -11.30
C ASP A 141 -16.26 0.73 -9.79
N ARG A 142 -16.99 1.57 -9.08
CA ARG A 142 -16.85 1.68 -7.63
C ARG A 142 -17.32 0.44 -6.86
N GLU A 143 -18.14 -0.41 -7.48
CA GLU A 143 -18.61 -1.66 -6.87
C GLU A 143 -17.58 -2.80 -7.06
N HIS A 144 -16.46 -2.53 -7.77
CA HIS A 144 -15.38 -3.48 -8.03
C HIS A 144 -14.00 -2.87 -7.78
N ILE A 145 -13.74 -2.45 -6.52
CA ILE A 145 -12.44 -1.91 -6.08
C ILE A 145 -11.64 -3.00 -5.36
N HIS A 146 -10.44 -3.23 -5.84
CA HIS A 146 -9.49 -4.19 -5.25
C HIS A 146 -8.24 -3.46 -4.82
N VAL A 147 -7.59 -3.93 -3.75
CA VAL A 147 -6.34 -3.35 -3.23
C VAL A 147 -5.21 -4.37 -3.36
N ALA A 148 -4.09 -3.96 -3.92
CA ALA A 148 -2.92 -4.84 -4.02
C ALA A 148 -1.64 -4.16 -3.55
N ARG A 149 -0.75 -4.94 -2.89
CA ARG A 149 0.42 -4.38 -2.25
C ARG A 149 1.55 -5.32 -1.91
N HIS A 150 2.75 -4.68 -1.69
CA HIS A 150 3.95 -5.35 -1.20
C HIS A 150 4.51 -4.65 0.05
N SER A 151 5.09 -5.39 1.02
CA SER A 151 5.84 -4.89 2.18
C SER A 151 4.96 -3.98 3.08
N ALA A 152 5.43 -2.79 3.45
CA ALA A 152 4.66 -1.80 4.23
C ALA A 152 3.26 -1.54 3.68
N GLY A 153 3.08 -1.61 2.36
CA GLY A 153 1.74 -1.48 1.82
C GLY A 153 0.89 -2.75 2.00
N GLY A 154 1.47 -3.94 2.15
CA GLY A 154 0.73 -5.13 2.59
C GLY A 154 0.12 -4.90 3.97
N HIS A 155 0.85 -4.25 4.88
CA HIS A 155 0.32 -3.75 6.15
C HIS A 155 -0.85 -2.79 5.92
N LEU A 156 -0.66 -1.74 5.09
CA LEU A 156 -1.72 -0.77 4.80
C LEU A 156 -2.96 -1.41 4.15
N THR A 157 -2.78 -2.47 3.36
CA THR A 157 -3.90 -3.25 2.82
C THR A 157 -4.72 -3.89 3.95
N ALA A 158 -4.07 -4.52 4.93
CA ALA A 158 -4.78 -5.11 6.07
C ALA A 158 -5.50 -4.04 6.91
N MET A 159 -4.86 -2.87 7.13
CA MET A 159 -5.50 -1.73 7.79
C MET A 159 -6.75 -1.19 7.05
N LEU A 160 -6.80 -1.34 5.72
CA LEU A 160 -8.00 -1.01 4.94
C LEU A 160 -9.13 -2.03 5.15
N LEU A 161 -8.80 -3.32 5.29
CA LEU A 161 -9.78 -4.39 5.49
C LEU A 161 -10.43 -4.34 6.87
N GLU A 162 -9.75 -3.80 7.89
CA GLU A 162 -10.32 -3.62 9.24
C GLU A 162 -11.04 -2.27 9.43
N THR A 163 -11.11 -1.45 8.37
CA THR A 163 -11.67 -0.10 8.46
C THR A 163 -13.19 -0.13 8.58
N ASP A 164 -13.73 0.54 9.60
CA ASP A 164 -15.17 0.84 9.69
C ASP A 164 -15.54 1.94 8.69
N TRP A 165 -15.79 1.51 7.44
CA TRP A 165 -16.14 2.43 6.36
C TRP A 165 -17.46 3.17 6.57
N GLU A 166 -18.42 2.52 7.23
CA GLU A 166 -19.72 3.13 7.52
C GLU A 166 -19.60 4.18 8.63
N GLY A 167 -18.99 3.82 9.74
CA GLY A 167 -18.88 4.70 10.90
C GLY A 167 -17.94 5.89 10.69
N ILE A 168 -16.82 5.70 9.97
CA ILE A 168 -15.80 6.74 9.81
C ILE A 168 -16.04 7.60 8.56
N TYR A 169 -16.45 6.99 7.45
CA TYR A 169 -16.55 7.66 6.14
C TYR A 169 -17.98 7.79 5.62
N GLY A 170 -18.96 7.12 6.25
CA GLY A 170 -20.34 7.08 5.75
C GLY A 170 -20.47 6.37 4.40
N LEU A 171 -19.56 5.44 4.11
CA LEU A 171 -19.50 4.65 2.88
C LEU A 171 -19.98 3.21 3.16
N PRO A 172 -20.38 2.43 2.14
CA PRO A 172 -20.68 1.02 2.33
C PRO A 172 -19.51 0.25 2.97
N GLY A 173 -19.80 -0.71 3.85
CA GLY A 173 -18.77 -1.48 4.54
C GLY A 173 -17.89 -2.34 3.62
N ASP A 174 -18.37 -2.64 2.42
CA ASP A 174 -17.79 -3.53 1.42
C ASP A 174 -17.13 -2.79 0.23
N ILE A 175 -16.72 -1.53 0.40
CA ILE A 175 -16.10 -0.77 -0.71
C ILE A 175 -14.79 -1.39 -1.21
N VAL A 176 -14.12 -2.23 -0.42
CA VAL A 176 -12.99 -3.05 -0.85
C VAL A 176 -13.50 -4.47 -1.12
N ASN A 177 -13.56 -4.86 -2.38
CA ASN A 177 -14.16 -6.12 -2.80
C ASN A 177 -13.15 -7.29 -2.88
N GLY A 178 -11.87 -7.02 -2.74
CA GLY A 178 -10.81 -8.01 -2.69
C GLY A 178 -9.44 -7.39 -2.45
N ALA A 179 -8.53 -8.17 -1.90
CA ALA A 179 -7.20 -7.68 -1.54
C ALA A 179 -6.09 -8.68 -1.88
N CYS A 180 -4.88 -8.15 -2.14
CA CYS A 180 -3.67 -8.94 -2.30
C CYS A 180 -2.54 -8.29 -1.50
N ALA A 181 -2.07 -8.97 -0.46
CA ALA A 181 -0.95 -8.53 0.38
C ALA A 181 0.25 -9.44 0.14
N ILE A 182 1.34 -8.88 -0.39
CA ILE A 182 2.60 -9.59 -0.64
C ILE A 182 3.60 -9.15 0.42
N SER A 183 4.18 -10.11 1.16
CA SER A 183 5.20 -9.87 2.21
C SER A 183 4.76 -8.79 3.21
N GLY A 184 3.51 -8.84 3.65
CA GLY A 184 2.91 -7.81 4.50
C GLY A 184 3.39 -7.88 5.95
N LEU A 185 3.51 -6.73 6.59
CA LEU A 185 3.99 -6.57 7.95
C LEU A 185 2.79 -6.41 8.90
N PHE A 186 2.24 -7.50 9.41
CA PHE A 186 0.97 -7.50 10.13
C PHE A 186 1.09 -7.38 11.67
N ASP A 187 2.30 -7.52 12.22
CA ASP A 187 2.62 -7.31 13.64
C ASP A 187 3.71 -6.25 13.75
N LEU A 188 3.38 -5.09 14.30
CA LEU A 188 4.36 -4.01 14.48
C LEU A 188 5.14 -4.10 15.82
N ALA A 189 4.86 -5.08 16.68
CA ALA A 189 5.50 -5.20 17.98
C ALA A 189 7.05 -5.35 17.94
N PRO A 190 7.68 -5.95 16.92
CA PRO A 190 9.15 -5.98 16.84
C PRO A 190 9.78 -4.64 16.46
N PHE A 191 9.09 -3.77 15.71
CA PHE A 191 9.69 -2.57 15.09
C PHE A 191 10.29 -1.55 16.07
N PRO A 192 9.75 -1.32 17.29
CA PRO A 192 10.42 -0.47 18.29
C PRO A 192 11.83 -0.91 18.67
N TYR A 193 12.23 -2.13 18.37
CA TYR A 193 13.53 -2.70 18.68
C TYR A 193 14.46 -2.83 17.46
N THR A 194 14.02 -2.36 16.28
CA THR A 194 14.78 -2.46 15.02
C THR A 194 15.43 -1.15 14.63
N PHE A 195 16.35 -1.21 13.64
CA PHE A 195 16.95 -0.05 12.98
C PHE A 195 15.92 0.93 12.35
N LEU A 196 14.68 0.49 12.18
CA LEU A 196 13.61 1.33 11.63
C LEU A 196 13.03 2.31 12.65
N GLN A 197 13.13 2.02 13.96
CA GLN A 197 12.51 2.83 15.01
C GLN A 197 12.90 4.32 14.98
N PRO A 198 14.16 4.73 14.71
CA PRO A 198 14.51 6.15 14.60
C PRO A 198 13.73 6.92 13.53
N LYS A 199 13.22 6.22 12.51
CA LYS A 199 12.37 6.78 11.45
C LYS A 199 10.89 6.65 11.76
N LEU A 200 10.46 5.50 12.24
CA LEU A 200 9.05 5.21 12.50
C LEU A 200 8.52 5.90 13.75
N GLN A 201 9.39 6.11 14.76
CA GLN A 201 9.08 6.75 16.04
C GLN A 201 7.81 6.17 16.71
N LEU A 202 7.64 4.85 16.63
CA LEU A 202 6.48 4.14 17.14
C LEU A 202 6.40 4.22 18.66
N THR A 203 5.24 4.59 19.16
CA THR A 203 4.82 4.36 20.54
C THR A 203 4.09 3.02 20.66
N TRP A 204 4.00 2.46 21.88
CA TRP A 204 3.26 1.21 22.07
C TRP A 204 1.79 1.32 21.73
N ASP A 205 1.15 2.47 21.95
CA ASP A 205 -0.22 2.70 21.56
C ASP A 205 -0.38 2.64 20.03
N GLN A 206 0.60 3.18 19.29
CA GLN A 206 0.63 3.08 17.83
C GLN A 206 0.88 1.66 17.34
N VAL A 207 1.79 0.92 18.00
CA VAL A 207 2.02 -0.50 17.71
C VAL A 207 0.73 -1.29 17.84
N LEU A 208 0.02 -1.12 18.95
CA LEU A 208 -1.21 -1.90 19.19
C LEU A 208 -2.30 -1.60 18.17
N ARG A 209 -2.59 -0.32 17.88
CA ARG A 209 -3.69 0.03 16.96
C ARG A 209 -3.34 -0.09 15.48
N ASN A 210 -2.04 -0.19 15.12
CA ASN A 210 -1.60 -0.39 13.75
C ASN A 210 -1.02 -1.79 13.49
N SER A 211 -1.30 -2.76 14.34
CA SER A 211 -0.98 -4.17 14.09
C SER A 211 -2.24 -4.91 13.67
N PRO A 212 -2.52 -5.07 12.38
CA PRO A 212 -3.77 -5.66 11.91
C PRO A 212 -4.00 -7.08 12.40
N ILE A 213 -2.97 -7.82 12.76
CA ILE A 213 -3.12 -9.16 13.35
C ILE A 213 -3.89 -9.14 14.68
N LEU A 214 -3.99 -8.00 15.36
CA LEU A 214 -4.72 -7.83 16.62
C LEU A 214 -6.19 -7.42 16.42
N HIS A 215 -6.60 -7.08 15.20
CA HIS A 215 -7.89 -6.46 14.88
C HIS A 215 -8.56 -7.12 13.68
N LEU A 216 -8.48 -8.46 13.61
CA LEU A 216 -9.06 -9.19 12.48
C LEU A 216 -10.58 -8.95 12.42
N PRO A 217 -11.12 -8.53 11.27
CA PRO A 217 -12.55 -8.37 11.11
C PRO A 217 -13.25 -9.74 11.11
N ASP A 218 -14.50 -9.78 11.58
CA ASP A 218 -15.33 -11.01 11.57
C ASP A 218 -15.63 -11.48 10.14
N GLU A 219 -15.77 -10.52 9.20
CA GLU A 219 -15.97 -10.76 7.78
C GLU A 219 -14.95 -9.95 6.98
N ALA A 220 -14.36 -10.56 5.95
CA ALA A 220 -13.41 -9.91 5.05
C ALA A 220 -13.68 -10.32 3.60
N PRO A 221 -13.41 -9.46 2.62
CA PRO A 221 -13.46 -9.84 1.22
C PRO A 221 -12.38 -10.89 0.90
N PRO A 222 -12.42 -11.52 -0.28
CA PRO A 222 -11.37 -12.42 -0.73
C PRO A 222 -9.98 -11.79 -0.58
N LEU A 223 -9.09 -12.48 0.14
CA LEU A 223 -7.73 -12.02 0.42
C LEU A 223 -6.71 -13.03 -0.09
N ILE A 224 -5.76 -12.57 -0.88
CA ILE A 224 -4.55 -13.31 -1.25
C ILE A 224 -3.41 -12.79 -0.38
N VAL A 225 -2.77 -13.70 0.35
CA VAL A 225 -1.51 -13.43 1.07
C VAL A 225 -0.43 -14.25 0.41
N ALA A 226 0.65 -13.58 0.01
CA ALA A 226 1.81 -14.21 -0.62
C ALA A 226 3.11 -13.70 0.03
N TYR A 227 4.13 -14.52 0.03
CA TYR A 227 5.47 -14.18 0.50
C TYR A 227 6.52 -15.04 -0.24
N GLY A 228 7.76 -14.59 -0.27
CA GLY A 228 8.87 -15.34 -0.84
C GLY A 228 9.31 -16.46 0.11
N GLU A 229 9.69 -17.62 -0.43
CA GLU A 229 10.12 -18.78 0.36
C GLU A 229 11.37 -18.48 1.20
N ASP A 230 12.26 -17.63 0.66
CA ASP A 230 13.53 -17.25 1.28
C ASP A 230 13.45 -15.95 2.10
N GLU A 231 12.25 -15.37 2.30
CA GLU A 231 12.09 -14.22 3.19
C GLU A 231 12.32 -14.62 4.65
N PRO A 232 13.09 -13.83 5.44
CA PRO A 232 13.39 -14.13 6.84
C PRO A 232 12.16 -14.07 7.76
#